data_abbe5298a12d5dfc6416e4014802657d
#
_entry.id   abbe5298a12d5dfc6416e4014802657d
#
_cell.length_a   1.000
_cell.length_b   1.000
_cell.length_c   1.000
_cell.angle_alpha   90.00
_cell.angle_beta   90.00
_cell.angle_gamma   90.00
#
_symmetry.space_group_name_H-M   'P 1'
#
loop_
_entity.id
_entity.type
_entity.pdbx_description
1 polymer ?
#
loop_
_entity_poly.entity_id
_entity_poly.type
_entity_poly.pdbx_seq_one_letter_code
_entity_poly.pdbx_strand_id
1 'polypeptide(L)'
;MKKVAEILNRDSDAAYYSALYEKIKEAYIAEYVREDGTMEANLQGIYVITLKMGLVSDNIRPKMVEQLCRMIHENGDKLDTGFLSVLFLMDVLCDNGRSDVAYKLLYQTGCPGWLYEVLHNGTTMWESWGATGEDGTVSTYSYNHYAFGCIGEWMYRHIGGLNIVEPGYKRMRIEPHFDCGLDFAEVSEETPYGKVSVSWHMCNGQTAVHIVVPVNTTAEICLKDQIKEVTGSGTYDYIL
;
A
#
# COMPACT_ATOMS: atom_id res chain seq x y z
N MET A 1 -8.13 -18.45 2.46
CA MET A 1 -9.17 -19.49 2.30
C MET A 1 -10.54 -19.07 2.88
N LYS A 2 -10.64 -18.51 4.10
CA LYS A 2 -11.93 -18.05 4.68
C LYS A 2 -12.74 -17.17 3.71
N LYS A 3 -12.17 -16.04 3.23
CA LYS A 3 -12.84 -15.13 2.28
C LYS A 3 -13.30 -15.83 0.98
N VAL A 4 -12.51 -16.78 0.48
CA VAL A 4 -12.88 -17.55 -0.71
C VAL A 4 -14.10 -18.46 -0.42
N ALA A 5 -14.12 -19.10 0.73
CA ALA A 5 -15.23 -19.93 1.15
C ALA A 5 -16.53 -19.11 1.33
N GLU A 6 -16.42 -17.91 1.91
CA GLU A 6 -17.55 -16.96 2.05
C GLU A 6 -18.13 -16.56 0.70
N ILE A 7 -17.27 -16.17 -0.28
CA ILE A 7 -17.68 -15.80 -1.64
C ILE A 7 -18.40 -16.98 -2.36
N LEU A 8 -17.94 -18.20 -2.09
CA LEU A 8 -18.49 -19.42 -2.67
C LEU A 8 -19.70 -19.99 -1.88
N ASN A 9 -20.18 -19.29 -0.85
CA ASN A 9 -21.25 -19.71 0.04
C ASN A 9 -21.01 -21.09 0.68
N ARG A 10 -19.75 -21.36 1.08
CA ARG A 10 -19.31 -22.59 1.74
C ARG A 10 -19.12 -22.36 3.24
N ASP A 11 -20.19 -22.19 3.98
CA ASP A 11 -20.20 -21.76 5.38
C ASP A 11 -19.39 -22.67 6.31
N SER A 12 -19.44 -24.00 6.11
CA SER A 12 -18.65 -24.95 6.89
C SER A 12 -17.14 -24.77 6.70
N ASP A 13 -16.71 -24.51 5.46
CA ASP A 13 -15.30 -24.26 5.15
C ASP A 13 -14.87 -22.89 5.70
N ALA A 14 -15.72 -21.87 5.58
CA ALA A 14 -15.47 -20.55 6.14
C ALA A 14 -15.26 -20.62 7.66
N ALA A 15 -16.12 -21.37 8.39
CA ALA A 15 -16.01 -21.60 9.83
C ALA A 15 -14.72 -22.36 10.18
N TYR A 16 -14.40 -23.42 9.43
CA TYR A 16 -13.18 -24.20 9.61
C TYR A 16 -11.91 -23.34 9.46
N TYR A 17 -11.81 -22.58 8.37
CA TYR A 17 -10.64 -21.73 8.13
C TYR A 17 -10.56 -20.56 9.10
N SER A 18 -11.69 -20.05 9.59
CA SER A 18 -11.69 -19.04 10.65
C SER A 18 -11.12 -19.60 11.95
N ALA A 19 -11.55 -20.77 12.38
CA ALA A 19 -11.05 -21.42 13.59
C ALA A 19 -9.58 -21.81 13.47
N LEU A 20 -9.16 -22.27 12.29
CA LEU A 20 -7.74 -22.57 12.02
C LEU A 20 -6.86 -21.32 12.11
N TYR A 21 -7.33 -20.18 11.55
CA TYR A 21 -6.61 -18.91 11.63
C TYR A 21 -6.40 -18.47 13.09
N GLU A 22 -7.42 -18.52 13.93
CA GLU A 22 -7.28 -18.15 15.35
C GLU A 22 -6.25 -19.02 16.08
N LYS A 23 -6.28 -20.34 15.86
CA LYS A 23 -5.28 -21.27 16.44
C LYS A 23 -3.85 -20.94 15.98
N ILE A 24 -3.68 -20.63 14.68
CA ILE A 24 -2.36 -20.23 14.15
C ILE A 24 -1.93 -18.91 14.77
N LYS A 25 -2.84 -17.94 14.86
CA LYS A 25 -2.58 -16.62 15.45
C LYS A 25 -2.13 -16.73 16.91
N GLU A 26 -2.87 -17.50 17.72
CA GLU A 26 -2.53 -17.74 19.12
C GLU A 26 -1.14 -18.36 19.27
N ALA A 27 -0.85 -19.44 18.54
CA ALA A 27 0.43 -20.11 18.56
C ALA A 27 1.58 -19.21 18.09
N TYR A 28 1.34 -18.45 17.02
CA TYR A 28 2.31 -17.50 16.47
C TYR A 28 2.67 -16.39 17.47
N ILE A 29 1.65 -15.80 18.11
CA ILE A 29 1.86 -14.76 19.12
C ILE A 29 2.64 -15.32 20.31
N ALA A 30 2.26 -16.48 20.81
CA ALA A 30 2.93 -17.12 21.96
C ALA A 30 4.40 -17.44 21.71
N GLU A 31 4.75 -17.81 20.46
CA GLU A 31 6.11 -18.22 20.10
C GLU A 31 7.01 -17.04 19.71
N TYR A 32 6.47 -16.08 18.92
CA TYR A 32 7.30 -15.10 18.21
C TYR A 32 7.12 -13.66 18.64
N VAL A 33 6.01 -13.29 19.30
CA VAL A 33 5.68 -11.88 19.59
C VAL A 33 5.86 -11.59 21.08
N ARG A 34 6.69 -10.61 21.42
CA ARG A 34 6.90 -10.15 22.79
C ARG A 34 5.94 -9.04 23.18
N GLU A 35 5.73 -8.83 24.48
CA GLU A 35 4.82 -7.82 25.03
C GLU A 35 5.19 -6.36 24.67
N ASP A 36 6.46 -6.13 24.37
CA ASP A 36 6.98 -4.83 23.93
C ASP A 36 6.85 -4.60 22.41
N GLY A 37 6.28 -5.56 21.68
CA GLY A 37 6.10 -5.51 20.22
C GLY A 37 7.35 -5.92 19.45
N THR A 38 8.41 -6.38 20.12
CA THR A 38 9.58 -6.93 19.44
C THR A 38 9.38 -8.40 19.05
N MET A 39 10.17 -8.85 18.10
CA MET A 39 10.24 -10.25 17.67
C MET A 39 11.68 -10.74 17.77
N GLU A 40 11.88 -12.05 17.84
CA GLU A 40 13.24 -12.63 17.90
C GLU A 40 14.06 -12.26 16.66
N ALA A 41 13.46 -12.40 15.49
CA ALA A 41 14.08 -11.99 14.23
C ALA A 41 13.82 -10.50 13.97
N ASN A 42 14.90 -9.70 13.99
CA ASN A 42 14.83 -8.24 13.80
C ASN A 42 14.97 -7.89 12.31
N LEU A 43 13.94 -8.24 11.51
CA LEU A 43 13.88 -8.01 10.06
C LEU A 43 12.58 -7.27 9.71
N GLN A 44 12.66 -6.13 9.00
CA GLN A 44 11.50 -5.35 8.58
C GLN A 44 10.40 -6.24 7.96
N GLY A 45 10.78 -7.15 7.07
CA GLY A 45 9.82 -8.01 6.35
C GLY A 45 8.97 -8.91 7.25
N ILE A 46 9.50 -9.38 8.39
CA ILE A 46 8.75 -10.22 9.34
C ILE A 46 7.72 -9.37 10.06
N TYR A 47 8.06 -8.16 10.49
CA TYR A 47 7.11 -7.22 11.10
C TYR A 47 5.98 -6.87 10.13
N VAL A 48 6.32 -6.59 8.87
CA VAL A 48 5.33 -6.29 7.81
C VAL A 48 4.34 -7.44 7.64
N ILE A 49 4.82 -8.68 7.49
CA ILE A 49 3.94 -9.84 7.31
C ILE A 49 3.09 -10.09 8.57
N THR A 50 3.67 -9.99 9.76
CA THR A 50 2.97 -10.18 11.03
C THR A 50 1.81 -9.18 11.16
N LEU A 51 2.07 -7.91 10.88
CA LEU A 51 1.07 -6.84 10.92
C LEU A 51 0.00 -7.03 9.83
N LYS A 52 0.39 -7.32 8.59
CA LYS A 52 -0.55 -7.50 7.46
C LYS A 52 -1.46 -8.69 7.63
N MET A 53 -0.93 -9.79 8.14
CA MET A 53 -1.70 -11.03 8.39
C MET A 53 -2.49 -10.98 9.69
N GLY A 54 -2.37 -9.91 10.49
CA GLY A 54 -3.06 -9.76 11.76
C GLY A 54 -2.61 -10.74 12.85
N LEU A 55 -1.37 -11.25 12.75
CA LEU A 55 -0.77 -12.19 13.69
C LEU A 55 -0.20 -11.49 14.92
N VAL A 56 -0.92 -10.52 15.43
CA VAL A 56 -0.59 -9.71 16.60
C VAL A 56 -1.87 -9.32 17.30
N SER A 57 -1.84 -9.18 18.63
CA SER A 57 -2.97 -8.67 19.41
C SER A 57 -3.09 -7.15 19.30
N ASP A 58 -4.30 -6.61 19.46
CA ASP A 58 -4.59 -5.19 19.26
C ASP A 58 -3.81 -4.27 20.22
N ASN A 59 -3.54 -4.73 21.45
CA ASN A 59 -2.76 -3.99 22.43
C ASN A 59 -1.25 -3.97 22.13
N ILE A 60 -0.74 -4.92 21.34
CA ILE A 60 0.68 -5.00 20.95
C ILE A 60 0.90 -4.36 19.58
N ARG A 61 -0.10 -4.36 18.70
CA ARG A 61 -0.01 -3.82 17.33
C ARG A 61 0.65 -2.42 17.26
N PRO A 62 0.25 -1.40 18.06
CA PRO A 62 0.89 -0.08 17.99
C PRO A 62 2.38 -0.12 18.34
N LYS A 63 2.76 -0.93 19.33
CA LYS A 63 4.17 -1.11 19.71
C LYS A 63 4.98 -1.76 18.59
N MET A 64 4.41 -2.77 17.92
CA MET A 64 5.05 -3.44 16.79
C MET A 64 5.22 -2.51 15.58
N VAL A 65 4.25 -1.65 15.31
CA VAL A 65 4.36 -0.60 14.27
C VAL A 65 5.49 0.38 14.60
N GLU A 66 5.60 0.79 15.87
CA GLU A 66 6.68 1.68 16.30
C GLU A 66 8.06 1.02 16.17
N GLN A 67 8.17 -0.28 16.47
CA GLN A 67 9.39 -1.05 16.22
C GLN A 67 9.75 -1.08 14.74
N LEU A 68 8.79 -1.35 13.85
CA LEU A 68 9.00 -1.31 12.40
C LEU A 68 9.51 0.06 11.94
N CYS A 69 8.86 1.14 12.39
CA CYS A 69 9.27 2.51 12.06
C CYS A 69 10.68 2.83 12.55
N ARG A 70 11.02 2.40 13.78
CA ARG A 70 12.36 2.55 14.34
C ARG A 70 13.40 1.82 13.49
N MET A 71 13.15 0.57 13.10
CA MET A 71 14.05 -0.21 12.25
C MET A 71 14.27 0.47 10.89
N ILE A 72 13.22 1.02 10.29
CA ILE A 72 13.32 1.77 9.04
C ILE A 72 14.21 3.00 9.24
N HIS A 73 13.99 3.75 10.31
CA HIS A 73 14.76 4.95 10.62
C HIS A 73 16.24 4.63 10.90
N GLU A 74 16.52 3.61 11.74
CA GLU A 74 17.88 3.16 12.06
C GLU A 74 18.63 2.65 10.83
N ASN A 75 17.90 2.14 9.82
CA ASN A 75 18.43 1.77 8.51
C ASN A 75 18.56 2.98 7.53
N GLY A 76 18.45 4.21 8.01
CA GLY A 76 18.58 5.42 7.21
C GLY A 76 17.38 5.70 6.31
N ASP A 77 16.17 5.39 6.80
CA ASP A 77 14.90 5.49 6.09
C ASP A 77 14.91 4.71 4.75
N LYS A 78 15.49 3.50 4.79
CA LYS A 78 15.64 2.61 3.63
C LYS A 78 14.88 1.32 3.80
N LEU A 79 14.52 0.73 2.65
CA LEU A 79 13.93 -0.60 2.55
C LEU A 79 14.91 -1.69 3.04
N ASP A 80 14.39 -2.67 3.77
CA ASP A 80 15.06 -3.94 4.08
C ASP A 80 14.04 -5.07 4.00
N THR A 81 13.36 -5.12 2.86
CA THR A 81 12.28 -6.06 2.58
C THR A 81 12.53 -6.78 1.27
N GLY A 82 12.29 -8.07 1.25
CA GLY A 82 12.28 -8.88 0.04
C GLY A 82 10.88 -8.95 -0.59
N PHE A 83 10.76 -9.72 -1.66
CA PHE A 83 9.55 -9.84 -2.49
C PHE A 83 8.27 -10.18 -1.73
N LEU A 84 8.36 -11.01 -0.68
CA LEU A 84 7.20 -11.46 0.09
C LEU A 84 6.58 -10.37 0.98
N SER A 85 7.34 -9.35 1.32
CA SER A 85 6.92 -8.35 2.29
C SER A 85 6.83 -6.93 1.73
N VAL A 86 7.64 -6.60 0.70
CA VAL A 86 7.65 -5.26 0.10
C VAL A 86 6.27 -4.83 -0.39
N LEU A 87 5.51 -5.75 -0.96
CA LEU A 87 4.16 -5.46 -1.49
C LEU A 87 3.16 -5.04 -0.41
N PHE A 88 3.45 -5.30 0.87
CA PHE A 88 2.58 -4.95 1.99
C PHE A 88 3.11 -3.80 2.84
N LEU A 89 4.40 -3.46 2.70
CA LEU A 89 5.07 -2.50 3.58
C LEU A 89 4.36 -1.14 3.61
N MET A 90 4.11 -0.58 2.43
CA MET A 90 3.51 0.75 2.31
C MET A 90 2.09 0.78 2.87
N ASP A 91 1.28 -0.24 2.58
CA ASP A 91 -0.05 -0.41 3.17
C ASP A 91 0.00 -0.53 4.69
N VAL A 92 0.89 -1.39 5.21
CA VAL A 92 1.03 -1.59 6.66
C VAL A 92 1.34 -0.29 7.36
N LEU A 93 2.22 0.54 6.80
CA LEU A 93 2.53 1.85 7.36
C LEU A 93 1.32 2.78 7.31
N CYS A 94 0.67 2.92 6.16
CA CYS A 94 -0.48 3.81 5.98
C CYS A 94 -1.70 3.38 6.82
N ASP A 95 -2.03 2.08 6.82
CA ASP A 95 -3.15 1.51 7.59
C ASP A 95 -2.98 1.68 9.12
N ASN A 96 -1.75 1.92 9.58
CA ASN A 96 -1.41 2.17 10.98
C ASN A 96 -1.01 3.64 11.26
N GLY A 97 -1.38 4.57 10.38
CA GLY A 97 -1.20 6.01 10.57
C GLY A 97 0.24 6.51 10.41
N ARG A 98 1.08 5.75 9.73
CA ARG A 98 2.49 6.11 9.50
C ARG A 98 2.80 6.40 8.03
N SER A 99 1.90 7.13 7.37
CA SER A 99 2.10 7.63 6.00
C SER A 99 3.37 8.48 5.87
N ASP A 100 3.75 9.18 6.94
CA ASP A 100 4.99 9.94 7.02
C ASP A 100 6.22 9.07 6.71
N VAL A 101 6.26 7.86 7.26
CA VAL A 101 7.36 6.90 7.01
C VAL A 101 7.25 6.31 5.60
N ALA A 102 6.02 5.99 5.14
CA ALA A 102 5.80 5.47 3.80
C ALA A 102 6.31 6.44 2.72
N TYR A 103 5.98 7.72 2.82
CA TYR A 103 6.46 8.73 1.86
C TYR A 103 7.98 8.95 1.92
N LYS A 104 8.61 8.85 3.10
CA LYS A 104 10.07 8.87 3.19
C LYS A 104 10.71 7.73 2.42
N LEU A 105 10.16 6.52 2.52
CA LEU A 105 10.61 5.36 1.75
C LEU A 105 10.41 5.55 0.24
N LEU A 106 9.26 6.11 -0.18
CA LEU A 106 8.98 6.41 -1.58
C LEU A 106 10.00 7.38 -2.17
N TYR A 107 10.35 8.44 -1.42
CA TYR A 107 11.26 9.49 -1.87
C TYR A 107 12.74 9.19 -1.60
N GLN A 108 13.07 8.01 -1.07
CA GLN A 108 14.46 7.61 -0.85
C GLN A 108 15.22 7.47 -2.17
N THR A 109 16.31 8.23 -2.31
CA THR A 109 17.15 8.23 -3.51
C THR A 109 18.36 7.30 -3.43
N GLY A 110 18.69 6.83 -2.22
CA GLY A 110 19.78 5.88 -2.00
C GLY A 110 19.31 4.42 -2.13
N CYS A 111 20.21 3.52 -2.44
CA CYS A 111 19.94 2.08 -2.46
C CYS A 111 19.84 1.52 -1.02
N PRO A 112 18.87 0.66 -0.72
CA PRO A 112 17.71 0.24 -1.55
C PRO A 112 16.59 1.29 -1.60
N GLY A 113 16.00 1.50 -2.77
CA GLY A 113 14.90 2.46 -2.96
C GLY A 113 14.44 2.53 -4.42
N TRP A 114 13.16 2.83 -4.64
CA TRP A 114 12.60 2.93 -6.00
C TRP A 114 13.20 4.07 -6.82
N LEU A 115 13.42 5.24 -6.22
CA LEU A 115 14.03 6.36 -6.93
C LEU A 115 15.52 6.12 -7.24
N TYR A 116 16.19 5.25 -6.50
CA TYR A 116 17.54 4.83 -6.83
C TYR A 116 17.59 4.21 -8.23
N GLU A 117 16.66 3.29 -8.55
CA GLU A 117 16.59 2.69 -9.88
C GLU A 117 16.36 3.72 -10.97
N VAL A 118 15.43 4.67 -10.75
CA VAL A 118 15.12 5.76 -11.69
C VAL A 118 16.36 6.65 -11.93
N LEU A 119 17.07 7.02 -10.87
CA LEU A 119 18.26 7.88 -10.95
C LEU A 119 19.47 7.17 -11.60
N HIS A 120 19.44 5.82 -11.62
CA HIS A 120 20.44 5.01 -12.32
C HIS A 120 19.95 4.53 -13.70
N ASN A 121 19.05 5.31 -14.34
CA ASN A 121 18.50 5.09 -15.68
C ASN A 121 17.68 3.79 -15.81
N GLY A 122 17.08 3.29 -14.72
CA GLY A 122 16.13 2.20 -14.77
C GLY A 122 14.88 2.60 -15.56
N THR A 123 14.58 1.87 -16.62
CA THR A 123 13.36 2.03 -17.44
C THR A 123 12.34 0.95 -17.16
N THR A 124 12.70 -0.02 -16.34
CA THR A 124 11.91 -1.17 -15.89
C THR A 124 12.25 -1.46 -14.44
N MET A 125 11.40 -2.18 -13.73
CA MET A 125 11.69 -2.64 -12.37
C MET A 125 12.79 -3.70 -12.37
N TRP A 126 13.75 -3.58 -11.46
CA TRP A 126 14.85 -4.52 -11.32
C TRP A 126 14.49 -5.66 -10.35
N GLU A 127 15.16 -6.79 -10.47
CA GLU A 127 15.06 -7.91 -9.52
C GLU A 127 15.75 -7.61 -8.18
N SER A 128 16.78 -6.79 -8.21
CA SER A 128 17.54 -6.39 -7.03
C SER A 128 17.68 -4.87 -6.98
N TRP A 129 17.48 -4.27 -5.83
CA TRP A 129 17.62 -2.83 -5.61
C TRP A 129 18.97 -2.27 -6.08
N GLY A 130 20.05 -3.04 -5.91
CA GLY A 130 21.40 -2.68 -6.31
C GLY A 130 21.86 -3.39 -7.59
N ALA A 131 20.95 -3.69 -8.54
CA ALA A 131 21.32 -4.35 -9.78
C ALA A 131 22.34 -3.54 -10.59
N THR A 132 22.26 -2.20 -10.55
CA THR A 132 23.36 -1.31 -10.96
C THR A 132 23.92 -0.66 -9.71
N GLY A 133 25.24 -0.76 -9.50
CA GLY A 133 25.94 -0.12 -8.39
C GLY A 133 26.13 1.37 -8.61
N GLU A 134 26.45 2.11 -7.54
CA GLU A 134 26.75 3.55 -7.59
C GLU A 134 27.95 3.88 -8.51
N ASP A 135 28.87 2.94 -8.67
CA ASP A 135 30.03 3.02 -9.55
C ASP A 135 29.72 2.60 -11.00
N GLY A 136 28.47 2.30 -11.32
CA GLY A 136 28.02 1.82 -12.62
C GLY A 136 28.28 0.36 -12.89
N THR A 137 28.73 -0.42 -11.91
CA THR A 137 28.83 -1.88 -12.06
C THR A 137 27.45 -2.49 -12.28
N VAL A 138 27.38 -3.48 -13.17
CA VAL A 138 26.16 -4.13 -13.60
C VAL A 138 26.15 -5.56 -13.05
N SER A 139 25.08 -5.94 -12.39
CA SER A 139 24.91 -7.30 -11.85
C SER A 139 24.34 -8.26 -12.90
N THR A 140 24.28 -9.53 -12.53
CA THR A 140 23.65 -10.59 -13.34
C THR A 140 22.15 -10.77 -13.04
N TYR A 141 21.56 -9.94 -12.17
CA TYR A 141 20.12 -9.97 -11.88
C TYR A 141 19.30 -9.49 -13.09
N SER A 142 18.03 -9.86 -13.12
CA SER A 142 17.10 -9.39 -14.14
C SER A 142 16.85 -7.87 -13.98
N TYR A 143 16.88 -7.17 -15.11
CA TYR A 143 16.49 -5.74 -15.19
C TYR A 143 15.02 -5.57 -15.60
N ASN A 144 14.25 -6.65 -15.66
CA ASN A 144 12.82 -6.62 -15.95
C ASN A 144 12.09 -7.65 -15.06
N HIS A 145 11.85 -7.26 -13.81
CA HIS A 145 11.24 -8.13 -12.79
C HIS A 145 10.09 -7.39 -12.09
N TYR A 146 8.93 -8.00 -12.01
CA TYR A 146 7.70 -7.32 -11.57
C TYR A 146 7.61 -7.01 -10.07
N ALA A 147 8.35 -7.71 -9.21
CA ALA A 147 8.05 -7.77 -7.76
C ALA A 147 8.03 -6.40 -7.07
N PHE A 148 9.02 -5.54 -7.34
CA PHE A 148 9.07 -4.20 -6.75
C PHE A 148 8.14 -3.19 -7.43
N GLY A 149 7.51 -3.55 -8.57
CA GLY A 149 6.49 -2.74 -9.24
C GLY A 149 5.19 -2.59 -8.45
N CYS A 150 5.03 -3.29 -7.33
CA CYS A 150 3.92 -3.11 -6.38
C CYS A 150 3.73 -1.67 -5.93
N ILE A 151 4.77 -0.85 -5.98
CA ILE A 151 4.69 0.58 -5.64
C ILE A 151 3.72 1.34 -6.56
N GLY A 152 3.63 0.97 -7.85
CA GLY A 152 2.71 1.60 -8.80
C GLY A 152 1.25 1.41 -8.38
N GLU A 153 0.86 0.20 -7.98
CA GLU A 153 -0.49 -0.09 -7.48
C GLU A 153 -0.79 0.70 -6.21
N TRP A 154 0.17 0.79 -5.27
CA TRP A 154 0.03 1.59 -4.07
C TRP A 154 -0.14 3.08 -4.39
N MET A 155 0.61 3.62 -5.37
CA MET A 155 0.47 5.01 -5.82
C MET A 155 -0.93 5.29 -6.38
N TYR A 156 -1.51 4.36 -7.15
CA TYR A 156 -2.88 4.47 -7.65
C TYR A 156 -3.89 4.57 -6.50
N ARG A 157 -3.76 3.73 -5.47
CA ARG A 157 -4.70 3.70 -4.34
C ARG A 157 -4.50 4.83 -3.35
N HIS A 158 -3.27 5.16 -3.00
CA HIS A 158 -3.00 6.16 -1.97
C HIS A 158 -2.85 7.57 -2.55
N ILE A 159 -1.95 7.78 -3.50
CA ILE A 159 -1.72 9.11 -4.06
C ILE A 159 -2.89 9.53 -4.96
N GLY A 160 -3.28 8.65 -5.89
CA GLY A 160 -4.43 8.88 -6.77
C GLY A 160 -5.78 8.69 -6.10
N GLY A 161 -5.83 7.89 -5.04
CA GLY A 161 -7.04 7.63 -4.27
C GLY A 161 -8.03 6.66 -4.90
N LEU A 162 -7.66 5.96 -5.97
CA LEU A 162 -8.58 5.06 -6.68
C LEU A 162 -8.54 3.65 -6.10
N ASN A 163 -9.54 3.29 -5.29
CA ASN A 163 -9.63 2.02 -4.59
C ASN A 163 -10.80 1.16 -5.06
N ILE A 164 -10.55 -0.15 -5.27
CA ILE A 164 -11.57 -1.12 -5.63
C ILE A 164 -12.32 -1.56 -4.37
N VAL A 165 -13.67 -1.43 -4.38
CA VAL A 165 -14.55 -1.98 -3.33
C VAL A 165 -15.23 -3.26 -3.81
N GLU A 166 -15.68 -3.30 -5.06
CA GLU A 166 -16.19 -4.50 -5.73
C GLU A 166 -15.41 -4.78 -7.02
N PRO A 167 -15.19 -6.06 -7.37
CA PRO A 167 -14.41 -6.43 -8.55
C PRO A 167 -14.82 -5.69 -9.81
N GLY A 168 -13.83 -5.36 -10.65
CA GLY A 168 -14.04 -4.65 -11.93
C GLY A 168 -14.42 -3.18 -11.75
N TYR A 169 -14.21 -2.59 -10.57
CA TYR A 169 -14.63 -1.22 -10.23
C TYR A 169 -16.16 -1.02 -10.28
N LYS A 170 -16.95 -2.06 -10.03
CA LYS A 170 -18.42 -1.94 -9.92
C LYS A 170 -18.80 -0.96 -8.81
N ARG A 171 -18.14 -1.08 -7.67
CA ARG A 171 -18.06 -0.08 -6.61
C ARG A 171 -16.62 0.29 -6.35
N MET A 172 -16.36 1.57 -6.16
CA MET A 172 -15.05 2.10 -5.86
C MET A 172 -15.09 3.06 -4.68
N ARG A 173 -13.95 3.28 -4.03
CA ARG A 173 -13.74 4.39 -3.10
C ARG A 173 -12.68 5.29 -3.69
N ILE A 174 -12.95 6.58 -3.68
CA ILE A 174 -12.05 7.63 -4.15
C ILE A 174 -11.62 8.44 -2.94
N GLU A 175 -10.35 8.26 -2.54
CA GLU A 175 -9.78 8.80 -1.31
C GLU A 175 -8.30 9.16 -1.50
N PRO A 176 -8.02 10.24 -2.27
CA PRO A 176 -6.65 10.67 -2.54
C PRO A 176 -6.00 11.29 -1.30
N HIS A 177 -4.70 11.01 -1.14
CA HIS A 177 -3.87 11.56 -0.08
C HIS A 177 -3.09 12.77 -0.58
N PHE A 178 -3.56 13.96 -0.25
CA PHE A 178 -2.97 15.23 -0.71
C PHE A 178 -1.67 15.60 0.02
N ASP A 179 -1.49 15.15 1.27
CA ASP A 179 -0.31 15.45 2.10
C ASP A 179 0.87 14.51 1.79
N CYS A 180 1.06 14.23 0.51
CA CYS A 180 2.07 13.29 0.01
C CYS A 180 3.36 13.96 -0.50
N GLY A 181 3.44 15.30 -0.46
CA GLY A 181 4.59 16.06 -0.94
C GLY A 181 4.61 16.30 -2.46
N LEU A 182 3.50 15.99 -3.16
CA LEU A 182 3.30 16.30 -4.58
C LEU A 182 2.35 17.48 -4.72
N ASP A 183 2.50 18.23 -5.81
CA ASP A 183 1.61 19.33 -6.16
C ASP A 183 0.40 18.85 -6.97
N PHE A 184 0.49 17.69 -7.62
CA PHE A 184 -0.59 17.09 -8.39
C PHE A 184 -0.43 15.58 -8.55
N ALA A 185 -1.53 14.89 -8.83
CA ALA A 185 -1.54 13.53 -9.37
C ALA A 185 -2.73 13.31 -10.29
N GLU A 186 -2.54 12.40 -11.25
CA GLU A 186 -3.59 11.91 -12.12
C GLU A 186 -3.48 10.40 -12.25
N VAL A 187 -4.59 9.70 -12.02
CA VAL A 187 -4.71 8.26 -12.22
C VAL A 187 -5.96 7.94 -13.03
N SER A 188 -5.88 6.93 -13.87
CA SER A 188 -7.06 6.45 -14.60
C SER A 188 -6.94 4.98 -14.91
N GLU A 189 -8.09 4.30 -15.03
CA GLU A 189 -8.17 2.89 -15.34
C GLU A 189 -9.30 2.63 -16.33
N GLU A 190 -9.03 1.79 -17.34
CA GLU A 190 -10.02 1.29 -18.26
C GLU A 190 -10.73 0.08 -17.64
N THR A 191 -11.96 0.28 -17.20
CA THR A 191 -12.75 -0.77 -16.55
C THR A 191 -13.74 -1.42 -17.52
N PRO A 192 -14.35 -2.55 -17.19
CA PRO A 192 -15.45 -3.11 -17.97
C PRO A 192 -16.65 -2.18 -18.17
N TYR A 193 -16.73 -1.11 -17.37
CA TYR A 193 -17.81 -0.12 -17.40
C TYR A 193 -17.40 1.19 -18.10
N GLY A 194 -16.16 1.30 -18.56
CA GLY A 194 -15.55 2.49 -19.15
C GLY A 194 -14.46 3.07 -18.25
N LYS A 195 -13.91 4.19 -18.68
CA LYS A 195 -12.79 4.85 -18.00
C LYS A 195 -13.24 5.47 -16.68
N VAL A 196 -12.53 5.15 -15.59
CA VAL A 196 -12.54 5.90 -14.34
C VAL A 196 -11.29 6.77 -14.28
N SER A 197 -11.38 7.98 -13.75
CA SER A 197 -10.21 8.83 -13.52
C SER A 197 -10.38 9.69 -12.28
N VAL A 198 -9.25 9.96 -11.64
CA VAL A 198 -9.11 10.89 -10.53
C VAL A 198 -7.90 11.75 -10.81
N SER A 199 -8.07 13.06 -10.81
CA SER A 199 -6.95 13.99 -10.84
C SER A 199 -7.11 15.05 -9.76
N TRP A 200 -6.02 15.48 -9.20
CA TRP A 200 -6.00 16.59 -8.25
C TRP A 200 -4.75 17.44 -8.42
N HIS A 201 -4.86 18.71 -8.11
CA HIS A 201 -3.70 19.61 -8.04
C HIS A 201 -3.88 20.67 -6.95
N MET A 202 -2.76 21.07 -6.38
CA MET A 202 -2.68 22.10 -5.35
C MET A 202 -2.28 23.43 -5.98
N CYS A 203 -3.07 24.47 -5.72
CA CYS A 203 -2.78 25.82 -6.20
C CYS A 203 -3.25 26.85 -5.17
N ASN A 204 -2.36 27.77 -4.78
CA ASN A 204 -2.69 28.87 -3.87
C ASN A 204 -3.35 28.44 -2.54
N GLY A 205 -2.93 27.31 -1.99
CA GLY A 205 -3.47 26.78 -0.73
C GLY A 205 -4.81 26.05 -0.85
N GLN A 206 -5.33 25.90 -2.06
CA GLN A 206 -6.51 25.09 -2.37
C GLN A 206 -6.13 23.84 -3.13
N THR A 207 -6.94 22.80 -3.00
CA THR A 207 -6.80 21.55 -3.77
C THR A 207 -8.01 21.41 -4.69
N ALA A 208 -7.78 21.46 -5.99
CA ALA A 208 -8.81 21.15 -6.98
C ALA A 208 -8.78 19.64 -7.27
N VAL A 209 -9.95 19.01 -7.28
CA VAL A 209 -10.10 17.57 -7.54
C VAL A 209 -11.12 17.38 -8.64
N HIS A 210 -10.77 16.58 -9.65
CA HIS A 210 -11.64 16.21 -10.75
C HIS A 210 -11.78 14.69 -10.81
N ILE A 211 -13.01 14.17 -10.84
CA ILE A 211 -13.33 12.75 -10.78
C ILE A 211 -14.29 12.39 -11.90
N VAL A 212 -14.00 11.30 -12.62
CA VAL A 212 -14.92 10.72 -13.61
C VAL A 212 -15.30 9.32 -13.14
N VAL A 213 -16.59 9.08 -12.93
CA VAL A 213 -17.17 7.79 -12.53
C VAL A 213 -17.92 7.20 -13.73
N PRO A 214 -17.53 6.03 -14.24
CA PRO A 214 -18.13 5.44 -15.44
C PRO A 214 -19.58 4.98 -15.21
N VAL A 215 -20.31 4.78 -16.30
CA VAL A 215 -21.71 4.34 -16.28
C VAL A 215 -21.89 3.02 -15.53
N ASN A 216 -23.06 2.84 -14.89
CA ASN A 216 -23.42 1.63 -14.15
C ASN A 216 -22.48 1.27 -12.99
N THR A 217 -21.73 2.23 -12.48
CA THR A 217 -20.87 2.08 -11.29
C THR A 217 -21.24 3.09 -10.21
N THR A 218 -20.72 2.90 -9.01
CA THR A 218 -20.87 3.83 -7.89
C THR A 218 -19.53 4.10 -7.23
N ALA A 219 -19.33 5.32 -6.77
CA ALA A 219 -18.16 5.74 -6.02
C ALA A 219 -18.53 6.27 -4.64
N GLU A 220 -17.79 5.87 -3.62
CA GLU A 220 -17.75 6.53 -2.33
C GLU A 220 -16.60 7.54 -2.40
N ILE A 221 -16.92 8.83 -2.46
CA ILE A 221 -15.95 9.91 -2.55
C ILE A 221 -15.65 10.39 -1.13
N CYS A 222 -14.37 10.33 -0.73
CA CYS A 222 -13.86 10.71 0.58
C CYS A 222 -12.70 11.70 0.39
N LEU A 223 -12.96 13.02 0.52
CA LEU A 223 -11.94 14.06 0.31
C LEU A 223 -11.66 14.78 1.61
N LYS A 224 -10.54 14.45 2.26
CA LYS A 224 -10.22 14.87 3.62
C LYS A 224 -11.44 14.58 4.54
N ASP A 225 -11.60 15.34 5.60
CA ASP A 225 -12.80 15.24 6.47
C ASP A 225 -13.97 16.13 5.99
N GLN A 226 -13.85 16.71 4.79
CA GLN A 226 -14.79 17.72 4.29
C GLN A 226 -15.90 17.14 3.42
N ILE A 227 -15.60 16.12 2.63
CA ILE A 227 -16.54 15.50 1.69
C ILE A 227 -16.54 14.00 1.91
N LYS A 228 -17.73 13.47 2.19
CA LYS A 228 -18.00 12.03 2.25
C LYS A 228 -19.37 11.78 1.66
N GLU A 229 -19.41 11.31 0.42
CA GLU A 229 -20.66 11.03 -0.29
C GLU A 229 -20.58 9.78 -1.16
N VAL A 230 -21.73 9.18 -1.43
CA VAL A 230 -21.87 8.09 -2.39
C VAL A 230 -22.58 8.61 -3.62
N THR A 231 -21.97 8.44 -4.79
CA THR A 231 -22.46 8.98 -6.06
C THR A 231 -22.50 7.91 -7.14
N GLY A 232 -23.30 8.16 -8.18
CA GLY A 232 -23.38 7.31 -9.36
C GLY A 232 -22.38 7.73 -10.44
N SER A 233 -22.71 7.36 -11.70
CA SER A 233 -21.94 7.79 -12.87
C SER A 233 -22.03 9.28 -13.10
N GLY A 234 -20.92 9.90 -13.50
CA GLY A 234 -20.86 11.34 -13.76
C GLY A 234 -19.45 11.89 -13.65
N THR A 235 -19.38 13.21 -13.76
CA THR A 235 -18.15 13.99 -13.56
C THR A 235 -18.37 14.91 -12.36
N TYR A 236 -17.39 14.96 -11.47
CA TYR A 236 -17.47 15.67 -10.19
C TYR A 236 -16.23 16.52 -9.99
N ASP A 237 -16.43 17.79 -9.65
CA ASP A 237 -15.39 18.77 -9.41
C ASP A 237 -15.52 19.33 -7.99
N TYR A 238 -14.40 19.37 -7.26
CA TYR A 238 -14.33 19.87 -5.88
C TYR A 238 -13.17 20.84 -5.73
N ILE A 239 -13.35 21.81 -4.84
CA ILE A 239 -12.29 22.72 -4.35
C ILE A 239 -12.28 22.61 -2.82
N LEU A 240 -11.12 22.25 -2.26
CA LEU A 240 -10.91 22.04 -0.82
C LEU A 240 -9.98 23.11 -0.24
#